data_b02546aa2b1866c6629997dd79b54fbd
#
_entry.id   b02546aa2b1866c6629997dd79b54fbd
#
_cell.length_a   1.000
_cell.length_b   1.000
_cell.length_c   1.000
_cell.angle_alpha   90.00
_cell.angle_beta   90.00
_cell.angle_gamma   90.00
#
_symmetry.space_group_name_H-M   'P 1'
#
loop_
_entity.id
_entity.type
_entity.pdbx_description
1 polymer ?
#
loop_
_entity_poly.entity_id
_entity_poly.type
_entity_poly.pdbx_seq_one_letter_code
_entity_poly.pdbx_strand_id
1 'polypeptide(L)'
;MNEMLEFLKKRRSIRAYTEQPVAREVLEDIVDFGRLAATAMNDQPWEFVIVTDKAVLRRLPEMTGHAQFIATAAACILVISKPTCHYLEDASAASEHILLAAHAHGLGACWVAGEKEAYADAIRQLAGAPEGYRLICLIPVGYPAESPEMEKRSLQDVLHWETY
;
A
#
# COMPACT_ATOMS: atom_id res chain seq x y z
N MET A 1 -5.03 21.52 -18.70
CA MET A 1 -5.29 20.75 -17.46
C MET A 1 -3.94 20.45 -16.82
N ASN A 2 -3.84 20.34 -15.49
CA ASN A 2 -2.56 20.06 -14.84
C ASN A 2 -2.15 18.60 -15.09
N GLU A 3 -0.99 18.38 -15.72
CA GLU A 3 -0.51 17.03 -16.11
C GLU A 3 -0.35 16.10 -14.89
N MET A 4 0.04 16.64 -13.75
CA MET A 4 0.15 15.87 -12.51
C MET A 4 -1.21 15.36 -12.05
N LEU A 5 -2.26 16.17 -12.14
CA LEU A 5 -3.62 15.72 -11.77
C LEU A 5 -4.14 14.65 -12.73
N GLU A 6 -3.85 14.77 -14.03
CA GLU A 6 -4.20 13.74 -15.01
C GLU A 6 -3.45 12.43 -14.76
N PHE A 7 -2.20 12.51 -14.34
CA PHE A 7 -1.43 11.34 -13.91
C PHE A 7 -2.08 10.68 -12.68
N LEU A 8 -2.39 11.43 -11.64
CA LEU A 8 -3.02 10.91 -10.41
C LEU A 8 -4.38 10.23 -10.68
N LYS A 9 -5.17 10.77 -11.62
CA LYS A 9 -6.46 10.19 -12.02
C LYS A 9 -6.34 8.80 -12.65
N LYS A 10 -5.19 8.45 -13.22
CA LYS A 10 -4.96 7.17 -13.90
C LYS A 10 -4.60 6.02 -12.96
N ARG A 11 -4.21 6.30 -11.72
CA ARG A 11 -3.86 5.26 -10.76
C ARG A 11 -5.05 4.31 -10.52
N ARG A 12 -4.77 3.02 -10.56
CA ARG A 12 -5.74 1.95 -10.29
C ARG A 12 -5.14 0.94 -9.32
N SER A 13 -6.01 0.20 -8.63
CA SER A 13 -5.59 -0.98 -7.86
C SER A 13 -5.36 -2.13 -8.81
N ILE A 14 -4.13 -2.63 -8.88
CA ILE A 14 -3.68 -3.70 -9.76
C ILE A 14 -3.56 -4.99 -8.95
N ARG A 15 -4.12 -6.08 -9.46
CA ARG A 15 -4.15 -7.40 -8.84
C ARG A 15 -3.63 -8.52 -9.75
N ALA A 16 -3.13 -8.17 -10.93
CA ALA A 16 -2.44 -9.09 -11.82
C ALA A 16 -1.07 -8.48 -12.19
N TYR A 17 -0.02 -9.27 -12.02
CA TYR A 17 1.36 -8.84 -12.22
C TYR A 17 2.07 -9.73 -13.22
N THR A 18 3.04 -9.17 -13.94
CA THR A 18 3.98 -9.95 -14.75
C THR A 18 5.05 -10.56 -13.84
N GLU A 19 5.82 -11.51 -14.39
CA GLU A 19 6.94 -12.12 -13.66
C GLU A 19 8.20 -11.22 -13.59
N GLN A 20 8.16 -10.05 -14.23
CA GLN A 20 9.29 -9.12 -14.27
C GLN A 20 9.67 -8.67 -12.86
N PRO A 21 10.94 -8.82 -12.46
CA PRO A 21 11.39 -8.35 -11.15
C PRO A 21 11.42 -6.81 -11.11
N VAL A 22 11.20 -6.25 -9.93
CA VAL A 22 11.37 -4.82 -9.66
C VAL A 22 12.74 -4.63 -8.99
N ALA A 23 13.51 -3.68 -9.48
CA ALA A 23 14.83 -3.36 -8.93
C ALA A 23 14.71 -2.87 -7.47
N ARG A 24 15.70 -3.19 -6.66
CA ARG A 24 15.72 -2.84 -5.23
C ARG A 24 15.63 -1.32 -5.04
N GLU A 25 16.37 -0.57 -5.84
CA GLU A 25 16.42 0.90 -5.78
C GLU A 25 15.06 1.53 -6.06
N VAL A 26 14.25 0.92 -6.94
CA VAL A 26 12.88 1.37 -7.21
C VAL A 26 11.97 1.12 -6.01
N LEU A 27 12.10 -0.03 -5.35
CA LEU A 27 11.34 -0.33 -4.13
C LEU A 27 11.73 0.61 -2.97
N GLU A 28 13.01 0.92 -2.84
CA GLU A 28 13.52 1.87 -1.84
C GLU A 28 13.01 3.29 -2.12
N ASP A 29 12.99 3.74 -3.37
CA ASP A 29 12.46 5.05 -3.77
C ASP A 29 10.94 5.16 -3.49
N ILE A 30 10.18 4.11 -3.78
CA ILE A 30 8.74 4.06 -3.45
C ILE A 30 8.50 4.22 -1.95
N VAL A 31 9.28 3.55 -1.11
CA VAL A 31 9.17 3.64 0.35
C VAL A 31 9.70 4.99 0.85
N ASP A 32 10.75 5.52 0.25
CA ASP A 32 11.28 6.85 0.56
C ASP A 32 10.21 7.93 0.32
N PHE A 33 9.45 7.84 -0.77
CA PHE A 33 8.32 8.72 -1.00
C PHE A 33 7.19 8.50 0.02
N GLY A 34 6.96 7.25 0.42
CA GLY A 34 5.97 6.90 1.47
C GLY A 34 6.23 7.62 2.79
N ARG A 35 7.49 7.66 3.25
CA ARG A 35 7.87 8.33 4.50
C ARG A 35 7.76 9.86 4.46
N LEU A 36 7.52 10.47 3.29
CA LEU A 36 7.30 11.91 3.16
C LEU A 36 5.84 12.32 3.35
N ALA A 37 4.96 11.39 3.67
CA ALA A 37 3.57 11.69 3.97
C ALA A 37 3.46 12.62 5.19
N ALA A 38 2.36 13.38 5.24
CA ALA A 38 2.06 14.17 6.42
C ALA A 38 1.71 13.28 7.61
N THR A 39 2.09 13.70 8.81
CA THR A 39 1.72 13.06 10.08
C THR A 39 1.25 14.08 11.11
N ALA A 40 0.43 13.64 12.03
CA ALA A 40 0.08 14.43 13.19
C ALA A 40 1.34 14.74 14.00
N MET A 41 1.58 16.01 14.30
CA MET A 41 2.72 16.52 15.10
C MET A 41 4.11 16.02 14.64
N ASN A 42 4.21 15.56 13.39
CA ASN A 42 5.42 14.96 12.83
C ASN A 42 5.88 13.68 13.57
N ASP A 43 4.95 12.88 14.07
CA ASP A 43 5.22 11.67 14.86
C ASP A 43 5.90 10.56 14.04
N GLN A 44 5.62 10.50 12.72
CA GLN A 44 6.22 9.54 11.79
C GLN A 44 6.21 8.10 12.33
N PRO A 45 5.04 7.54 12.70
CA PRO A 45 4.97 6.29 13.46
C PRO A 45 5.17 5.04 12.61
N TRP A 46 5.18 5.19 11.29
CA TRP A 46 5.30 4.09 10.33
C TRP A 46 6.66 3.42 10.34
N GLU A 47 6.62 2.13 10.02
CA GLU A 47 7.76 1.30 9.65
C GLU A 47 7.36 0.52 8.40
N PHE A 48 8.30 0.27 7.51
CA PHE A 48 8.05 -0.43 6.26
C PHE A 48 8.91 -1.68 6.16
N VAL A 49 8.29 -2.82 5.82
CA VAL A 49 9.02 -4.06 5.55
C VAL A 49 8.77 -4.46 4.11
N ILE A 50 9.82 -4.49 3.30
CA ILE A 50 9.76 -4.91 1.90
C ILE A 50 10.03 -6.41 1.83
N VAL A 51 9.04 -7.18 1.40
CA VAL A 51 9.13 -8.62 1.18
C VAL A 51 9.32 -8.90 -0.30
N THR A 52 10.46 -9.51 -0.66
CA THR A 52 10.75 -9.97 -2.03
C THR A 52 10.98 -11.49 -2.10
N ASP A 53 11.12 -12.14 -0.95
CA ASP A 53 11.26 -13.59 -0.87
C ASP A 53 9.99 -14.29 -1.37
N LYS A 54 10.14 -15.12 -2.40
CA LYS A 54 9.02 -15.79 -3.06
C LYS A 54 8.29 -16.80 -2.17
N ALA A 55 8.96 -17.38 -1.17
CA ALA A 55 8.32 -18.29 -0.22
C ALA A 55 7.40 -17.49 0.73
N VAL A 56 7.87 -16.33 1.19
CA VAL A 56 7.06 -15.43 2.03
C VAL A 56 5.89 -14.85 1.22
N LEU A 57 6.12 -14.38 -0.01
CA LEU A 57 5.07 -13.85 -0.89
C LEU A 57 3.96 -14.89 -1.15
N ARG A 58 4.29 -16.18 -1.27
CA ARG A 58 3.28 -17.25 -1.39
C ARG A 58 2.54 -17.54 -0.09
N ARG A 59 3.17 -17.33 1.07
CA ARG A 59 2.56 -17.56 2.38
C ARG A 59 1.55 -16.46 2.77
N LEU A 60 1.77 -15.21 2.38
CA LEU A 60 0.88 -14.10 2.73
C LEU A 60 -0.58 -14.31 2.29
N PRO A 61 -0.89 -14.78 1.05
CA PRO A 61 -2.25 -15.10 0.66
C PRO A 61 -2.92 -16.18 1.51
N GLU A 62 -2.16 -17.18 1.94
CA GLU A 62 -2.67 -18.25 2.81
C GLU A 62 -3.12 -17.69 4.15
N MET A 63 -2.39 -16.68 4.68
CA MET A 63 -2.71 -16.01 5.93
C MET A 63 -3.91 -15.07 5.80
N THR A 64 -4.00 -14.33 4.69
CA THR A 64 -5.11 -13.37 4.44
C THR A 64 -6.40 -14.05 4.01
N GLY A 65 -6.32 -15.19 3.36
CA GLY A 65 -7.48 -15.96 2.86
C GLY A 65 -8.16 -15.40 1.61
N HIS A 66 -7.75 -14.20 1.13
CA HIS A 66 -8.45 -13.54 0.00
C HIS A 66 -7.55 -12.81 -1.01
N ALA A 67 -6.31 -12.50 -0.69
CA ALA A 67 -5.41 -11.70 -1.53
C ALA A 67 -4.42 -12.57 -2.32
N GLN A 68 -4.91 -13.55 -3.09
CA GLN A 68 -4.11 -14.55 -3.80
C GLN A 68 -3.09 -13.93 -4.77
N PHE A 69 -3.36 -12.76 -5.29
CA PHE A 69 -2.49 -12.03 -6.21
C PHE A 69 -1.17 -11.54 -5.58
N ILE A 70 -1.05 -11.52 -4.24
CA ILE A 70 0.24 -11.21 -3.57
C ILE A 70 1.32 -12.21 -3.99
N ALA A 71 0.96 -13.48 -4.18
CA ALA A 71 1.92 -14.54 -4.56
C ALA A 71 2.61 -14.28 -5.91
N THR A 72 1.96 -13.52 -6.81
CA THR A 72 2.48 -13.21 -8.16
C THR A 72 3.17 -11.86 -8.23
N ALA A 73 3.08 -11.03 -7.19
CA ALA A 73 3.73 -9.73 -7.14
C ALA A 73 5.27 -9.85 -7.13
N ALA A 74 5.95 -8.82 -7.59
CA ALA A 74 7.40 -8.74 -7.51
C ALA A 74 7.87 -8.53 -6.06
N ALA A 75 7.11 -7.75 -5.30
CA ALA A 75 7.33 -7.48 -3.88
C ALA A 75 6.00 -7.22 -3.16
N CYS A 76 6.03 -7.25 -1.84
CA CYS A 76 4.94 -6.79 -0.99
C CYS A 76 5.50 -5.87 0.11
N ILE A 77 5.00 -4.64 0.19
CA ILE A 77 5.38 -3.70 1.24
C ILE A 77 4.36 -3.83 2.38
N LEU A 78 4.84 -4.25 3.55
CA LEU A 78 4.04 -4.28 4.77
C LEU A 78 4.19 -2.92 5.45
N VAL A 79 3.08 -2.21 5.60
CA VAL A 79 3.04 -0.94 6.33
C VAL A 79 2.66 -1.25 7.77
N ILE A 80 3.58 -0.97 8.67
CA ILE A 80 3.45 -1.24 10.10
C ILE A 80 3.56 0.08 10.83
N SER A 81 2.92 0.22 11.97
CA SER A 81 2.95 1.47 12.74
C SER A 81 3.09 1.23 14.24
N LYS A 82 3.81 2.14 14.90
CA LYS A 82 3.75 2.30 16.36
C LYS A 82 2.35 2.75 16.75
N PRO A 83 1.83 2.34 17.90
CA PRO A 83 0.47 2.67 18.34
C PRO A 83 0.41 4.08 18.96
N THR A 84 0.65 5.12 18.13
CA THR A 84 0.44 6.53 18.52
C THR A 84 -1.04 6.90 18.45
N CYS A 85 -1.40 8.11 18.84
CA CYS A 85 -2.80 8.55 18.81
C CYS A 85 -3.42 8.54 17.39
N HIS A 86 -2.62 8.89 16.37
CA HIS A 86 -3.06 9.03 14.99
C HIS A 86 -2.40 8.02 14.04
N TYR A 87 -1.94 6.89 14.59
CA TYR A 87 -1.16 5.90 13.84
C TYR A 87 -1.84 5.40 12.55
N LEU A 88 -3.16 5.27 12.58
CA LEU A 88 -3.91 4.74 11.45
C LEU A 88 -3.99 5.76 10.31
N GLU A 89 -4.33 7.00 10.64
CA GLU A 89 -4.40 8.11 9.68
C GLU A 89 -3.03 8.38 9.07
N ASP A 90 -2.00 8.49 9.89
CA ASP A 90 -0.62 8.75 9.50
C ASP A 90 -0.10 7.66 8.55
N ALA A 91 -0.21 6.39 8.96
CA ALA A 91 0.26 5.28 8.14
C ALA A 91 -0.62 5.04 6.90
N SER A 92 -1.91 5.44 6.93
CA SER A 92 -2.76 5.45 5.74
C SER A 92 -2.31 6.50 4.72
N ALA A 93 -1.91 7.69 5.18
CA ALA A 93 -1.33 8.71 4.32
C ALA A 93 -0.04 8.21 3.64
N ALA A 94 0.86 7.59 4.41
CA ALA A 94 2.07 6.98 3.89
C ALA A 94 1.77 5.87 2.86
N SER A 95 0.75 5.06 3.12
CA SER A 95 0.31 3.99 2.21
C SER A 95 -0.19 4.54 0.88
N GLU A 96 -0.96 5.63 0.87
CA GLU A 96 -1.39 6.28 -0.37
C GLU A 96 -0.19 6.87 -1.13
N HIS A 97 0.80 7.47 -0.44
CA HIS A 97 2.04 7.90 -1.07
C HIS A 97 2.78 6.75 -1.77
N ILE A 98 2.88 5.59 -1.13
CA ILE A 98 3.47 4.37 -1.72
C ILE A 98 2.72 3.96 -3.00
N LEU A 99 1.38 3.97 -2.98
CA LEU A 99 0.57 3.64 -4.16
C LEU A 99 0.82 4.62 -5.32
N LEU A 100 0.95 5.92 -5.03
CA LEU A 100 1.23 6.95 -6.01
C LEU A 100 2.66 6.84 -6.57
N ALA A 101 3.65 6.57 -5.70
CA ALA A 101 5.03 6.37 -6.12
C ALA A 101 5.19 5.12 -7.00
N ALA A 102 4.55 4.01 -6.64
CA ALA A 102 4.52 2.82 -7.48
C ALA A 102 3.95 3.14 -8.87
N HIS A 103 2.84 3.89 -8.93
CA HIS A 103 2.26 4.34 -10.20
C HIS A 103 3.22 5.24 -10.99
N ALA A 104 3.96 6.12 -10.33
CA ALA A 104 4.95 6.99 -10.96
C ALA A 104 6.11 6.22 -11.61
N HIS A 105 6.48 5.07 -11.03
CA HIS A 105 7.46 4.15 -11.61
C HIS A 105 6.87 3.22 -12.69
N GLY A 106 5.61 3.40 -13.11
CA GLY A 106 4.94 2.52 -14.07
C GLY A 106 4.57 1.15 -13.48
N LEU A 107 4.60 1.03 -12.16
CA LEU A 107 4.22 -0.20 -11.46
C LEU A 107 2.75 -0.19 -11.06
N GLY A 108 2.19 -1.38 -10.93
CA GLY A 108 0.89 -1.62 -10.33
C GLY A 108 1.04 -1.92 -8.84
N ALA A 109 0.07 -1.44 -8.05
CA ALA A 109 -0.02 -1.74 -6.63
C ALA A 109 -1.48 -1.85 -6.20
N CYS A 110 -1.73 -2.49 -5.04
CA CYS A 110 -3.06 -2.60 -4.46
C CYS A 110 -2.98 -2.52 -2.94
N TRP A 111 -3.93 -1.86 -2.32
CA TRP A 111 -4.11 -1.86 -0.87
C TRP A 111 -4.84 -3.14 -0.45
N VAL A 112 -4.19 -3.98 0.36
CA VAL A 112 -4.81 -5.10 1.05
C VAL A 112 -4.92 -4.74 2.52
N ALA A 113 -6.09 -4.86 3.11
CA ALA A 113 -6.35 -4.49 4.50
C ALA A 113 -5.41 -5.23 5.47
N GLY A 114 -5.08 -4.59 6.57
CA GLY A 114 -4.27 -5.17 7.65
C GLY A 114 -4.88 -4.87 9.01
N GLU A 115 -5.05 -3.59 9.32
CA GLU A 115 -5.66 -3.18 10.59
C GLU A 115 -7.11 -3.71 10.71
N LYS A 116 -7.46 -4.21 11.87
CA LYS A 116 -8.75 -4.86 12.20
C LYS A 116 -8.97 -6.25 11.58
N GLU A 117 -8.05 -6.75 10.76
CA GLU A 117 -8.15 -8.09 10.21
C GLU A 117 -7.61 -9.14 11.20
N ALA A 118 -8.24 -10.31 11.21
CA ALA A 118 -7.87 -11.39 12.13
C ALA A 118 -6.42 -11.89 11.92
N TYR A 119 -5.88 -11.75 10.72
CA TYR A 119 -4.51 -12.13 10.38
C TYR A 119 -3.45 -11.07 10.70
N ALA A 120 -3.85 -9.86 11.11
CA ALA A 120 -2.94 -8.72 11.25
C ALA A 120 -1.76 -9.04 12.19
N ASP A 121 -2.04 -9.59 13.38
CA ASP A 121 -0.99 -9.90 14.35
C ASP A 121 -0.05 -11.02 13.88
N ALA A 122 -0.58 -12.03 13.21
CA ALA A 122 0.24 -13.11 12.65
C ALA A 122 1.20 -12.61 11.56
N ILE A 123 0.75 -11.68 10.70
CA ILE A 123 1.61 -11.07 9.68
C ILE A 123 2.62 -10.09 10.32
N ARG A 124 2.22 -9.33 11.34
CA ARG A 124 3.16 -8.50 12.12
C ARG A 124 4.29 -9.34 12.70
N GLN A 125 3.96 -10.51 13.29
CA GLN A 125 4.95 -11.44 13.84
C GLN A 125 5.84 -12.03 12.73
N LEU A 126 5.27 -12.42 11.58
CA LEU A 126 6.02 -12.88 10.41
C LEU A 126 7.04 -11.84 9.94
N ALA A 127 6.67 -10.56 9.99
CA ALA A 127 7.54 -9.43 9.65
C ALA A 127 8.62 -9.15 10.71
N GLY A 128 8.57 -9.80 11.89
CA GLY A 128 9.48 -9.56 13.00
C GLY A 128 9.24 -8.22 13.71
N ALA A 129 8.10 -7.58 13.50
CA ALA A 129 7.80 -6.31 14.14
C ALA A 129 7.48 -6.50 15.64
N PRO A 130 7.86 -5.52 16.51
CA PRO A 130 7.69 -5.62 17.93
C PRO A 130 6.23 -5.81 18.36
N GLU A 131 6.03 -6.40 19.52
CA GLU A 131 4.71 -6.47 20.16
C GLU A 131 4.11 -5.07 20.35
N GLY A 132 2.80 -4.95 20.16
CA GLY A 132 2.08 -3.68 20.23
C GLY A 132 2.06 -2.86 18.94
N TYR A 133 2.98 -3.12 17.99
CA TYR A 133 2.89 -2.49 16.67
C TYR A 133 1.67 -3.01 15.90
N ARG A 134 1.20 -2.24 14.94
CA ARG A 134 0.00 -2.53 14.15
C ARG A 134 0.35 -2.73 12.69
N LEU A 135 -0.15 -3.81 12.08
CA LEU A 135 -0.13 -3.95 10.62
C LEU A 135 -1.26 -3.09 10.06
N ILE A 136 -0.91 -2.09 9.26
CA ILE A 136 -1.90 -1.17 8.66
C ILE A 136 -2.43 -1.76 7.36
N CYS A 137 -1.54 -2.15 6.46
CA CYS A 137 -1.90 -2.79 5.21
C CYS A 137 -0.72 -3.57 4.62
N LEU A 138 -1.04 -4.36 3.59
CA LEU A 138 -0.07 -4.97 2.69
C LEU A 138 -0.23 -4.33 1.32
N ILE A 139 0.87 -3.95 0.69
CA ILE A 139 0.87 -3.35 -0.64
C ILE A 139 1.73 -4.20 -1.57
N PRO A 140 1.13 -5.20 -2.26
CA PRO A 140 1.82 -5.89 -3.34
C PRO A 140 2.12 -4.93 -4.48
N VAL A 141 3.33 -5.05 -5.06
CA VAL A 141 3.87 -4.19 -6.10
C VAL A 141 4.49 -5.05 -7.20
N GLY A 142 4.29 -4.67 -8.45
CA GLY A 142 4.88 -5.33 -9.59
C GLY A 142 4.50 -4.65 -10.91
N TYR A 143 5.06 -5.09 -12.03
CA TYR A 143 4.63 -4.60 -13.34
C TYR A 143 3.22 -5.11 -13.64
N PRO A 144 2.28 -4.21 -14.02
CA PRO A 144 0.88 -4.58 -14.19
C PRO A 144 0.68 -5.50 -15.40
N ALA A 145 -0.12 -6.55 -15.22
CA ALA A 145 -0.61 -7.43 -16.28
C ALA A 145 -2.09 -7.16 -16.62
N GLU A 146 -2.65 -6.11 -16.08
CA GLU A 146 -4.04 -5.68 -16.31
C GLU A 146 -4.14 -4.15 -16.35
N SER A 147 -5.24 -3.64 -16.89
CA SER A 147 -5.58 -2.22 -16.89
C SER A 147 -7.07 -2.07 -16.54
N PRO A 148 -7.44 -2.18 -15.27
CA PRO A 148 -8.84 -2.13 -14.85
C PRO A 148 -9.41 -0.73 -15.00
N GLU A 149 -10.65 -0.66 -15.47
CA GLU A 149 -11.45 0.55 -15.48
C GLU A 149 -12.47 0.48 -14.33
N MET A 150 -12.43 1.47 -13.45
CA MET A 150 -13.34 1.57 -12.30
C MET A 150 -13.85 2.99 -12.20
N GLU A 151 -15.15 3.14 -12.30
CA GLU A 151 -15.80 4.42 -12.09
C GLU A 151 -15.81 4.79 -10.60
N LYS A 152 -15.67 6.07 -10.35
CA LYS A 152 -15.88 6.67 -9.03
C LYS A 152 -17.23 7.37 -9.01
N ARG A 153 -17.78 7.57 -7.84
CA ARG A 153 -18.95 8.42 -7.66
C ARG A 153 -18.72 9.79 -8.30
N SER A 154 -19.76 10.41 -8.80
CA SER A 154 -19.65 11.75 -9.38
C SER A 154 -19.21 12.76 -8.31
N LEU A 155 -18.59 13.85 -8.74
CA LEU A 155 -18.20 14.91 -7.81
C LEU A 155 -19.42 15.48 -7.06
N GLN A 156 -20.53 15.60 -7.76
CA GLN A 156 -21.79 16.13 -7.20
C GLN A 156 -22.36 15.26 -6.08
N ASP A 157 -22.10 13.95 -6.13
CA ASP A 157 -22.57 13.01 -5.09
C ASP A 157 -21.76 13.05 -3.80
N VAL A 158 -20.63 13.72 -3.79
CA VAL A 158 -19.67 13.71 -2.66
C VAL A 158 -19.24 15.10 -2.20
N LEU A 159 -19.58 16.14 -2.96
CA LEU A 159 -19.20 17.52 -2.67
C LEU A 159 -20.37 18.28 -2.09
N HIS A 160 -20.19 18.85 -0.94
CA HIS A 160 -21.13 19.76 -0.28
C HIS A 160 -20.40 21.07 0.03
N TRP A 161 -21.10 22.20 -0.07
CA TRP A 161 -20.58 23.51 0.27
C TRP A 161 -21.22 23.96 1.59
N GLU A 162 -20.40 24.40 2.54
CA GLU A 162 -20.76 24.94 3.85
C GLU A 162 -21.43 23.88 4.76
N THR A 163 -22.43 23.15 4.25
CA THR A 163 -23.20 22.13 5.01
C THR A 163 -23.38 20.87 4.19
N TYR A 164 -23.69 19.76 4.86
CA TYR A 164 -24.06 18.49 4.23
C TYR A 164 -25.44 18.58 3.62
#